data_1928f285196debcf334bb2bd08c11c57
#
_entry.id   1928f285196debcf334bb2bd08c11c57
#
_cell.length_a   1.000
_cell.length_b   1.000
_cell.length_c   1.000
_cell.angle_alpha   90.00
_cell.angle_beta   90.00
_cell.angle_gamma   90.00
#
_symmetry.space_group_name_H-M   'P 1'
#
loop_
_entity.id
_entity.type
_entity.pdbx_description
1 polymer ?
#
loop_
_entity_poly.entity_id
_entity_poly.type
_entity_poly.pdbx_seq_one_letter_code
_entity_poly.pdbx_strand_id
1 'polypeptide(L)'
;MPGPPSARRAQTPRRRRPRARARKIADRLAEAYPGSATELCALVHHNPFELLVATILSAQCTDERVNLVMPVLFKHYRTPQEMAGANREELEELIRSTGFFRSKATHILGASEAIVMRHSGEVPRTMEELTALPGVGRKTANVVLSVAFGLPGLPVDTHVIRLSHRLALSASADPVKIEQDLCGLYPPAEWGAISLRLILHGRRVCLARRPRCELCEIADLCPSRGKF
;
A
#
# COMPACT_ATOMS: atom_id res chain seq x y z
N MET A 1 10.90 -56.95 -29.84
CA MET A 1 10.45 -56.65 -28.46
C MET A 1 10.21 -55.16 -28.37
N PRO A 2 8.99 -54.64 -28.24
CA PRO A 2 8.74 -53.20 -28.01
C PRO A 2 8.97 -52.87 -26.55
N GLY A 3 9.72 -51.76 -26.28
CA GLY A 3 10.00 -51.26 -24.96
C GLY A 3 8.76 -50.72 -24.25
N PRO A 4 8.79 -50.62 -22.87
CA PRO A 4 7.63 -50.20 -22.11
C PRO A 4 7.27 -48.73 -22.29
N PRO A 5 5.97 -48.34 -22.21
CA PRO A 5 5.52 -46.98 -22.40
C PRO A 5 5.97 -46.10 -21.26
N SER A 6 6.50 -44.91 -21.58
CA SER A 6 6.91 -43.89 -20.62
C SER A 6 5.73 -43.43 -19.78
N ALA A 7 5.84 -43.61 -18.47
CA ALA A 7 4.84 -43.14 -17.51
C ALA A 7 4.79 -41.58 -17.53
N ARG A 8 3.67 -41.01 -17.99
CA ARG A 8 3.33 -39.60 -17.83
C ARG A 8 3.29 -39.30 -16.33
N ARG A 9 4.26 -38.51 -15.85
CA ARG A 9 4.22 -37.96 -14.51
C ARG A 9 2.98 -37.08 -14.37
N ALA A 10 2.02 -37.54 -13.59
CA ALA A 10 0.85 -36.78 -13.20
C ALA A 10 1.31 -35.51 -12.48
N GLN A 11 1.02 -34.36 -13.05
CA GLN A 11 1.24 -33.06 -12.43
C GLN A 11 0.32 -32.93 -11.22
N THR A 12 0.91 -32.88 -10.04
CA THR A 12 0.26 -32.87 -8.74
C THR A 12 -0.64 -31.64 -8.53
N PRO A 13 -1.86 -31.78 -7.95
CA PRO A 13 -2.85 -30.69 -7.78
C PRO A 13 -2.50 -29.68 -6.67
N ARG A 14 -1.27 -29.57 -6.24
CA ARG A 14 -0.85 -28.75 -5.07
C ARG A 14 -0.95 -27.24 -5.24
N ARG A 15 -0.99 -26.67 -6.47
CA ARG A 15 -1.04 -25.21 -6.71
C ARG A 15 -2.44 -24.59 -6.72
N ARG A 16 -3.52 -25.35 -6.83
CA ARG A 16 -4.90 -24.84 -6.88
C ARG A 16 -5.47 -24.43 -5.51
N ARG A 17 -5.13 -25.14 -4.43
CA ARG A 17 -5.67 -24.88 -3.07
C ARG A 17 -5.30 -23.52 -2.46
N PRO A 18 -4.05 -23.00 -2.57
CA PRO A 18 -3.71 -21.70 -2.03
C PRO A 18 -4.47 -20.55 -2.71
N ARG A 19 -4.60 -20.57 -4.03
CA ARG A 19 -5.34 -19.54 -4.79
C ARG A 19 -6.83 -19.53 -4.48
N ALA A 20 -7.49 -20.68 -4.36
CA ALA A 20 -8.90 -20.76 -4.00
C ALA A 20 -9.17 -20.20 -2.60
N ARG A 21 -8.27 -20.45 -1.62
CA ARG A 21 -8.39 -19.89 -0.28
C ARG A 21 -8.12 -18.39 -0.29
N ALA A 22 -7.10 -17.93 -1.02
CA ALA A 22 -6.81 -16.50 -1.17
C ALA A 22 -8.00 -15.75 -1.79
N ARG A 23 -8.67 -16.34 -2.80
CA ARG A 23 -9.89 -15.76 -3.38
C ARG A 23 -10.99 -15.60 -2.33
N LYS A 24 -11.31 -16.66 -1.58
CA LYS A 24 -12.32 -16.57 -0.51
C LYS A 24 -11.98 -15.51 0.56
N ILE A 25 -10.70 -15.35 0.89
CA ILE A 25 -10.23 -14.29 1.79
C ILE A 25 -10.54 -12.92 1.18
N ALA A 26 -10.20 -12.72 -0.11
CA ALA A 26 -10.45 -11.45 -0.80
C ALA A 26 -11.95 -11.12 -0.87
N ASP A 27 -12.80 -12.11 -1.20
CA ASP A 27 -14.25 -11.93 -1.30
C ASP A 27 -14.85 -11.49 0.03
N ARG A 28 -14.54 -12.18 1.14
CA ARG A 28 -15.05 -11.82 2.47
C ARG A 28 -14.50 -10.48 2.98
N LEU A 29 -13.24 -10.17 2.69
CA LEU A 29 -12.69 -8.86 3.02
C LEU A 29 -13.32 -7.75 2.17
N ALA A 30 -13.77 -8.05 0.93
CA ALA A 30 -14.50 -7.10 0.10
C ALA A 30 -15.91 -6.83 0.64
N GLU A 31 -16.58 -7.84 1.18
CA GLU A 31 -17.86 -7.69 1.87
C GLU A 31 -17.72 -6.89 3.17
N ALA A 32 -16.68 -7.18 3.99
CA ALA A 32 -16.44 -6.49 5.25
C ALA A 32 -15.94 -5.05 5.08
N TYR A 33 -15.20 -4.78 4.01
CA TYR A 33 -14.60 -3.48 3.66
C TYR A 33 -14.91 -3.17 2.20
N PRO A 34 -16.13 -2.74 1.86
CA PRO A 34 -16.50 -2.41 0.47
C PRO A 34 -15.75 -1.16 -0.02
N GLY A 35 -15.65 -1.04 -1.34
CA GLY A 35 -15.03 0.12 -2.02
C GLY A 35 -13.77 -0.22 -2.81
N SER A 36 -13.40 0.72 -3.67
CA SER A 36 -12.17 0.75 -4.45
C SER A 36 -10.94 1.10 -3.59
N ALA A 37 -9.73 1.02 -4.16
CA ALA A 37 -8.53 1.44 -3.45
C ALA A 37 -8.60 2.92 -3.03
N THR A 38 -9.16 3.79 -3.87
CA THR A 38 -9.33 5.22 -3.56
C THR A 38 -10.25 5.44 -2.37
N GLU A 39 -11.41 4.76 -2.34
CA GLU A 39 -12.39 4.88 -1.24
C GLU A 39 -11.89 4.29 0.08
N LEU A 40 -11.04 3.27 0.03
CA LEU A 40 -10.45 2.63 1.21
C LEU A 40 -9.23 3.38 1.76
N CYS A 41 -8.71 4.36 1.02
CA CYS A 41 -7.56 5.15 1.45
C CYS A 41 -7.97 6.11 2.57
N ALA A 42 -7.27 6.05 3.71
CA ALA A 42 -7.54 6.93 4.84
C ALA A 42 -6.97 8.35 4.68
N LEU A 43 -6.04 8.55 3.74
CA LEU A 43 -5.45 9.86 3.44
C LEU A 43 -6.39 10.63 2.50
N VAL A 44 -6.91 11.77 2.97
CA VAL A 44 -7.75 12.67 2.17
C VAL A 44 -6.90 13.36 1.12
N HIS A 45 -7.33 13.31 -0.14
CA HIS A 45 -6.64 13.90 -1.27
C HIS A 45 -7.62 14.17 -2.43
N HIS A 46 -7.33 15.14 -3.29
CA HIS A 46 -8.14 15.51 -4.44
C HIS A 46 -7.43 15.23 -5.78
N ASN A 47 -6.13 15.03 -5.75
CA ASN A 47 -5.30 14.76 -6.93
C ASN A 47 -4.08 13.90 -6.58
N PRO A 48 -3.33 13.35 -7.57
CA PRO A 48 -2.16 12.52 -7.33
C PRO A 48 -1.02 13.21 -6.58
N PHE A 49 -0.84 14.53 -6.75
CA PHE A 49 0.20 15.28 -6.04
C PHE A 49 -0.12 15.41 -4.55
N GLU A 50 -1.35 15.71 -4.20
CA GLU A 50 -1.80 15.71 -2.81
C GLU A 50 -1.59 14.36 -2.15
N LEU A 51 -1.97 13.25 -2.83
CA LEU A 51 -1.75 11.91 -2.29
C LEU A 51 -0.27 11.60 -2.08
N LEU A 52 0.58 11.97 -3.02
CA LEU A 52 2.03 11.78 -2.91
C LEU A 52 2.59 12.49 -1.66
N VAL A 53 2.26 13.78 -1.49
CA VAL A 53 2.67 14.59 -0.33
C VAL A 53 2.11 14.00 0.97
N ALA A 54 0.82 13.65 1.00
CA ALA A 54 0.18 13.03 2.16
C ALA A 54 0.88 11.71 2.54
N THR A 55 1.26 10.90 1.55
CA THR A 55 1.96 9.63 1.80
C THR A 55 3.39 9.87 2.34
N ILE A 56 4.11 10.88 1.86
CA ILE A 56 5.41 11.28 2.44
C ILE A 56 5.21 11.73 3.90
N LEU A 57 4.19 12.54 4.18
CA LEU A 57 3.89 13.01 5.53
C LEU A 57 3.46 11.88 6.47
N SER A 58 2.84 10.81 5.97
CA SER A 58 2.36 9.68 6.78
C SER A 58 3.48 8.78 7.33
N ALA A 59 4.73 8.96 6.89
CA ALA A 59 5.87 8.23 7.43
C ALA A 59 5.99 8.47 8.95
N GLN A 60 5.77 7.43 9.78
CA GLN A 60 5.76 7.47 11.24
C GLN A 60 4.80 8.55 11.81
N CYS A 61 3.68 8.78 11.14
CA CYS A 61 2.62 9.70 11.56
C CYS A 61 1.26 9.05 11.33
N THR A 62 0.26 9.44 12.10
CA THR A 62 -1.11 8.92 11.91
C THR A 62 -1.80 9.60 10.72
N ASP A 63 -2.69 8.87 10.05
CA ASP A 63 -3.45 9.40 8.92
C ASP A 63 -4.31 10.61 9.35
N GLU A 64 -4.88 10.58 10.56
CA GLU A 64 -5.67 11.69 11.14
C GLU A 64 -4.84 12.97 11.26
N ARG A 65 -3.58 12.86 11.74
CA ARG A 65 -2.69 14.02 11.84
C ARG A 65 -2.32 14.57 10.48
N VAL A 66 -2.04 13.72 9.51
CA VAL A 66 -1.77 14.14 8.13
C VAL A 66 -2.99 14.87 7.56
N ASN A 67 -4.18 14.31 7.72
CA ASN A 67 -5.43 14.91 7.22
C ASN A 67 -5.76 16.28 7.85
N LEU A 68 -5.25 16.58 9.05
CA LEU A 68 -5.37 17.92 9.65
C LEU A 68 -4.37 18.93 9.06
N VAL A 69 -3.19 18.47 8.63
CA VAL A 69 -2.14 19.33 8.09
C VAL A 69 -2.37 19.65 6.61
N MET A 70 -2.83 18.67 5.83
CA MET A 70 -2.98 18.76 4.38
C MET A 70 -3.80 19.98 3.91
N PRO A 71 -4.98 20.32 4.46
CA PRO A 71 -5.76 21.46 3.99
C PRO A 71 -5.04 22.81 4.17
N VAL A 72 -4.26 22.95 5.26
CA VAL A 72 -3.47 24.16 5.52
C VAL A 72 -2.31 24.25 4.54
N LEU A 73 -1.57 23.13 4.36
CA LEU A 73 -0.44 23.05 3.44
C LEU A 73 -0.85 23.39 2.01
N PHE A 74 -1.93 22.77 1.51
CA PHE A 74 -2.41 22.95 0.13
C PHE A 74 -3.18 24.24 -0.09
N LYS A 75 -3.49 24.99 0.95
CA LYS A 75 -3.93 26.39 0.83
C LYS A 75 -2.76 27.33 0.43
N HIS A 76 -1.54 27.02 0.90
CA HIS A 76 -0.32 27.78 0.60
C HIS A 76 0.34 27.34 -0.71
N TYR A 77 0.42 26.01 -0.96
CA TYR A 77 1.17 25.43 -2.08
C TYR A 77 0.29 24.40 -2.81
N ARG A 78 -0.44 24.80 -3.84
CA ARG A 78 -1.47 24.00 -4.53
C ARG A 78 -0.92 23.08 -5.61
N THR A 79 0.23 23.44 -6.18
CA THR A 79 0.81 22.77 -7.35
C THR A 79 2.24 22.33 -7.05
N PRO A 80 2.79 21.36 -7.81
CA PRO A 80 4.21 21.03 -7.72
C PRO A 80 5.14 22.24 -7.90
N GLN A 81 4.77 23.17 -8.78
CA GLN A 81 5.54 24.39 -9.06
C GLN A 81 5.58 25.30 -7.83
N GLU A 82 4.42 25.57 -7.21
CA GLU A 82 4.35 26.39 -5.98
C GLU A 82 5.10 25.72 -4.83
N MET A 83 4.96 24.40 -4.69
CA MET A 83 5.63 23.62 -3.65
C MET A 83 7.16 23.59 -3.86
N ALA A 84 7.63 23.49 -5.10
CA ALA A 84 9.06 23.51 -5.41
C ALA A 84 9.70 24.88 -5.09
N GLY A 85 8.93 25.97 -5.22
CA GLY A 85 9.34 27.33 -4.85
C GLY A 85 9.07 27.72 -3.40
N ALA A 86 8.60 26.78 -2.56
CA ALA A 86 8.23 27.09 -1.17
C ALA A 86 9.42 27.50 -0.32
N ASN A 87 9.21 28.46 0.57
CA ASN A 87 10.17 28.74 1.62
C ASN A 87 10.28 27.54 2.57
N ARG A 88 11.51 27.06 2.78
CA ARG A 88 11.78 25.85 3.54
C ARG A 88 11.32 25.95 5.00
N GLU A 89 11.63 27.07 5.64
CA GLU A 89 11.32 27.30 7.07
C GLU A 89 9.80 27.37 7.28
N GLU A 90 9.09 28.00 6.36
CA GLU A 90 7.63 28.07 6.37
C GLU A 90 7.02 26.67 6.17
N LEU A 91 7.51 25.91 5.20
CA LEU A 91 7.07 24.54 4.97
C LEU A 91 7.31 23.66 6.20
N GLU A 92 8.50 23.74 6.82
CA GLU A 92 8.84 23.00 8.03
C GLU A 92 7.89 23.32 9.19
N GLU A 93 7.50 24.59 9.35
CA GLU A 93 6.54 24.99 10.39
C GLU A 93 5.14 24.44 10.12
N LEU A 94 4.65 24.54 8.86
CA LEU A 94 3.34 24.01 8.46
C LEU A 94 3.19 22.50 8.73
N ILE A 95 4.25 21.72 8.49
CA ILE A 95 4.21 20.26 8.64
C ILE A 95 4.79 19.75 9.97
N ARG A 96 5.22 20.64 10.87
CA ARG A 96 5.92 20.33 12.13
C ARG A 96 5.24 19.23 12.95
N SER A 97 3.93 19.30 13.06
CA SER A 97 3.14 18.36 13.87
C SER A 97 3.14 16.93 13.35
N THR A 98 3.64 16.68 12.13
CA THR A 98 3.73 15.33 11.54
C THR A 98 4.97 14.55 12.00
N GLY A 99 5.90 15.17 12.73
CA GLY A 99 7.19 14.60 13.13
C GLY A 99 8.17 14.45 11.97
N PHE A 100 9.46 14.34 12.26
CA PHE A 100 10.53 14.26 11.23
C PHE A 100 10.42 15.34 10.14
N PHE A 101 9.85 16.48 10.48
CA PHE A 101 9.40 17.51 9.55
C PHE A 101 10.53 18.06 8.66
N ARG A 102 11.77 18.17 9.16
CA ARG A 102 12.92 18.63 8.36
C ARG A 102 13.25 17.69 7.21
N SER A 103 13.28 16.38 7.49
CA SER A 103 13.49 15.36 6.45
C SER A 103 12.33 15.31 5.47
N LYS A 104 11.08 15.41 5.98
CA LYS A 104 9.87 15.43 5.16
C LYS A 104 9.83 16.66 4.26
N ALA A 105 10.19 17.85 4.77
CA ALA A 105 10.29 19.07 3.97
C ALA A 105 11.33 18.90 2.84
N THR A 106 12.53 18.36 3.15
CA THR A 106 13.53 18.06 2.12
C THR A 106 12.99 17.13 1.04
N HIS A 107 12.26 16.08 1.43
CA HIS A 107 11.69 15.12 0.47
C HIS A 107 10.57 15.74 -0.36
N ILE A 108 9.67 16.53 0.25
CA ILE A 108 8.58 17.19 -0.46
C ILE A 108 9.11 18.20 -1.46
N LEU A 109 10.04 19.07 -1.05
CA LEU A 109 10.68 20.03 -1.96
C LEU A 109 11.37 19.32 -3.12
N GLY A 110 12.25 18.37 -2.83
CA GLY A 110 12.98 17.65 -3.87
C GLY A 110 12.09 16.82 -4.79
N ALA A 111 11.01 16.21 -4.28
CA ALA A 111 10.04 15.51 -5.11
C ALA A 111 9.29 16.50 -6.03
N SER A 112 8.89 17.66 -5.51
CA SER A 112 8.21 18.70 -6.28
C SER A 112 9.10 19.27 -7.38
N GLU A 113 10.37 19.58 -7.07
CA GLU A 113 11.38 20.00 -8.05
C GLU A 113 11.56 18.96 -9.16
N ALA A 114 11.71 17.67 -8.79
CA ALA A 114 11.88 16.59 -9.75
C ALA A 114 10.63 16.43 -10.65
N ILE A 115 9.43 16.57 -10.11
CA ILE A 115 8.17 16.54 -10.85
C ILE A 115 8.11 17.69 -11.86
N VAL A 116 8.47 18.90 -11.46
CA VAL A 116 8.50 20.06 -12.35
C VAL A 116 9.53 19.89 -13.46
N MET A 117 10.75 19.51 -13.09
CA MET A 117 11.90 19.49 -14.02
C MET A 117 11.87 18.30 -15.00
N ARG A 118 11.38 17.15 -14.56
CA ARG A 118 11.48 15.88 -15.32
C ARG A 118 10.16 15.36 -15.85
N HIS A 119 9.03 15.82 -15.27
CA HIS A 119 7.70 15.30 -15.57
C HIS A 119 6.69 16.39 -15.90
N SER A 120 7.17 17.59 -16.31
CA SER A 120 6.33 18.73 -16.76
C SER A 120 5.26 19.13 -15.74
N GLY A 121 5.51 18.94 -14.44
CA GLY A 121 4.57 19.26 -13.36
C GLY A 121 3.53 18.17 -13.07
N GLU A 122 3.59 17.03 -13.74
CA GLU A 122 2.67 15.90 -13.54
C GLU A 122 3.32 14.79 -12.71
N VAL A 123 2.57 14.19 -11.77
CA VAL A 123 3.06 13.04 -11.02
C VAL A 123 3.21 11.84 -11.96
N PRO A 124 4.40 11.21 -12.01
CA PRO A 124 4.64 10.10 -12.92
C PRO A 124 3.79 8.87 -12.57
N ARG A 125 3.60 7.98 -13.56
CA ARG A 125 2.68 6.83 -13.48
C ARG A 125 3.37 5.47 -13.55
N THR A 126 4.69 5.43 -13.43
CA THR A 126 5.44 4.17 -13.41
C THR A 126 6.15 3.98 -12.08
N MET A 127 6.40 2.73 -11.70
CA MET A 127 7.13 2.38 -10.48
C MET A 127 8.55 2.98 -10.50
N GLU A 128 9.22 2.93 -11.63
CA GLU A 128 10.59 3.42 -11.81
C GLU A 128 10.66 4.93 -11.60
N GLU A 129 9.82 5.68 -12.29
CA GLU A 129 9.80 7.14 -12.19
C GLU A 129 9.39 7.61 -10.80
N LEU A 130 8.37 6.97 -10.19
CA LEU A 130 7.94 7.31 -8.84
C LEU A 130 9.04 7.08 -7.80
N THR A 131 9.73 5.94 -7.87
CA THR A 131 10.81 5.62 -6.92
C THR A 131 12.08 6.43 -7.16
N ALA A 132 12.22 7.08 -8.31
CA ALA A 132 13.29 8.05 -8.57
C ALA A 132 13.04 9.43 -7.94
N LEU A 133 11.83 9.70 -7.41
CA LEU A 133 11.52 10.93 -6.69
C LEU A 133 12.09 10.88 -5.27
N PRO A 134 12.68 11.99 -4.76
CA PRO A 134 13.15 12.08 -3.38
C PRO A 134 12.06 11.72 -2.35
N GLY A 135 12.38 10.84 -1.40
CA GLY A 135 11.46 10.42 -0.35
C GLY A 135 10.38 9.43 -0.78
N VAL A 136 10.37 8.99 -2.03
CA VAL A 136 9.39 8.04 -2.56
C VAL A 136 10.00 6.64 -2.65
N GLY A 137 9.67 5.79 -1.68
CA GLY A 137 10.02 4.38 -1.71
C GLY A 137 8.96 3.54 -2.43
N ARG A 138 9.26 2.25 -2.63
CA ARG A 138 8.36 1.29 -3.29
C ARG A 138 6.94 1.25 -2.70
N LYS A 139 6.81 1.31 -1.37
CA LYS A 139 5.48 1.37 -0.73
C LYS A 139 4.71 2.60 -1.15
N THR A 140 5.34 3.79 -1.11
CA THR A 140 4.71 5.06 -1.51
C THR A 140 4.32 5.02 -2.98
N ALA A 141 5.19 4.53 -3.86
CA ALA A 141 4.88 4.38 -5.28
C ALA A 141 3.68 3.46 -5.51
N ASN A 142 3.61 2.31 -4.83
CA ASN A 142 2.45 1.40 -4.89
C ASN A 142 1.14 2.07 -4.43
N VAL A 143 1.18 2.91 -3.38
CA VAL A 143 0.00 3.68 -2.94
C VAL A 143 -0.44 4.65 -4.03
N VAL A 144 0.48 5.44 -4.57
CA VAL A 144 0.16 6.43 -5.62
C VAL A 144 -0.41 5.74 -6.87
N LEU A 145 0.23 4.66 -7.34
CA LEU A 145 -0.25 3.89 -8.48
C LEU A 145 -1.67 3.38 -8.27
N SER A 146 -1.93 2.71 -7.14
CA SER A 146 -3.22 2.04 -6.92
C SER A 146 -4.34 2.98 -6.50
N VAL A 147 -4.05 4.02 -5.72
CA VAL A 147 -5.07 4.91 -5.14
C VAL A 147 -5.36 6.09 -6.05
N ALA A 148 -4.31 6.78 -6.56
CA ALA A 148 -4.51 7.97 -7.38
C ALA A 148 -4.77 7.66 -8.86
N PHE A 149 -4.17 6.59 -9.39
CA PHE A 149 -4.25 6.27 -10.81
C PHE A 149 -5.08 5.02 -11.14
N GLY A 150 -5.50 4.23 -10.14
CA GLY A 150 -6.18 2.96 -10.38
C GLY A 150 -5.32 1.94 -11.14
N LEU A 151 -4.00 2.12 -11.13
CA LEU A 151 -3.02 1.25 -11.77
C LEU A 151 -2.63 0.10 -10.81
N PRO A 152 -2.10 -1.03 -11.34
CA PRO A 152 -1.63 -2.11 -10.50
C PRO A 152 -0.54 -1.65 -9.52
N GLY A 153 -0.83 -1.74 -8.22
CA GLY A 153 0.08 -1.42 -7.13
C GLY A 153 -0.39 -2.10 -5.85
N LEU A 154 0.53 -2.77 -5.14
CA LEU A 154 0.23 -3.50 -3.90
C LEU A 154 1.13 -2.97 -2.78
N PRO A 155 0.72 -1.94 -2.04
CA PRO A 155 1.50 -1.42 -0.93
C PRO A 155 1.62 -2.44 0.20
N VAL A 156 2.85 -2.76 0.62
CA VAL A 156 3.12 -3.68 1.73
C VAL A 156 3.61 -2.90 2.94
N ASP A 157 2.77 -2.81 3.96
CA ASP A 157 3.10 -2.22 5.25
C ASP A 157 3.20 -3.29 6.35
N THR A 158 3.41 -2.88 7.58
CA THR A 158 3.51 -3.79 8.74
C THR A 158 2.23 -4.59 8.98
N HIS A 159 1.04 -4.07 8.62
CA HIS A 159 -0.21 -4.82 8.70
C HIS A 159 -0.28 -5.89 7.62
N VAL A 160 0.06 -5.56 6.38
CA VAL A 160 0.10 -6.52 5.26
C VAL A 160 1.11 -7.62 5.55
N ILE A 161 2.33 -7.30 6.02
CA ILE A 161 3.34 -8.28 6.42
C ILE A 161 2.75 -9.25 7.46
N ARG A 162 2.20 -8.72 8.56
CA ARG A 162 1.64 -9.52 9.63
C ARG A 162 0.50 -10.43 9.17
N LEU A 163 -0.44 -9.90 8.41
CA LEU A 163 -1.58 -10.66 7.94
C LEU A 163 -1.19 -11.69 6.87
N SER A 164 -0.24 -11.37 6.00
CA SER A 164 0.29 -12.33 5.03
C SER A 164 0.87 -13.58 5.70
N HIS A 165 1.60 -13.39 6.81
CA HIS A 165 2.11 -14.52 7.60
C HIS A 165 0.98 -15.27 8.31
N ARG A 166 0.10 -14.56 9.02
CA ARG A 166 -1.00 -15.19 9.78
C ARG A 166 -1.96 -15.97 8.88
N LEU A 167 -2.23 -15.43 7.71
CA LEU A 167 -3.08 -16.07 6.71
C LEU A 167 -2.32 -17.07 5.83
N ALA A 168 -1.01 -17.28 6.05
CA ALA A 168 -0.14 -18.10 5.20
C ALA A 168 -0.33 -17.79 3.69
N LEU A 169 -0.33 -16.50 3.36
CA LEU A 169 -0.32 -15.99 1.98
C LEU A 169 1.11 -15.79 1.49
N SER A 170 2.04 -15.51 2.40
CA SER A 170 3.49 -15.46 2.18
C SER A 170 4.21 -15.96 3.44
N ALA A 171 5.38 -16.56 3.27
CA ALA A 171 6.29 -16.93 4.35
C ALA A 171 7.52 -16.01 4.43
N SER A 172 7.66 -15.04 3.53
CA SER A 172 8.81 -14.14 3.44
C SER A 172 8.73 -13.03 4.48
N ALA A 173 9.87 -12.64 5.05
CA ALA A 173 10.00 -11.42 5.86
C ALA A 173 10.29 -10.16 5.02
N ASP A 174 10.70 -10.33 3.76
CA ASP A 174 11.01 -9.26 2.83
C ASP A 174 9.72 -8.68 2.22
N PRO A 175 9.43 -7.37 2.40
CA PRO A 175 8.23 -6.74 1.85
C PRO A 175 8.09 -6.88 0.33
N VAL A 176 9.20 -6.86 -0.42
CA VAL A 176 9.16 -7.00 -1.90
C VAL A 176 8.77 -8.42 -2.30
N LYS A 177 9.26 -9.43 -1.58
CA LYS A 177 8.86 -10.82 -1.83
C LYS A 177 7.40 -11.07 -1.42
N ILE A 178 6.94 -10.46 -0.31
CA ILE A 178 5.53 -10.51 0.09
C ILE A 178 4.64 -9.88 -0.99
N GLU A 179 5.02 -8.72 -1.53
CA GLU A 179 4.33 -8.09 -2.64
C GLU A 179 4.22 -9.06 -3.83
N GLN A 180 5.33 -9.68 -4.26
CA GLN A 180 5.35 -10.64 -5.36
C GLN A 180 4.46 -11.86 -5.10
N ASP A 181 4.50 -12.43 -3.89
CA ASP A 181 3.67 -13.56 -3.48
C ASP A 181 2.18 -13.21 -3.58
N LEU A 182 1.78 -12.04 -3.05
CA LEU A 182 0.40 -11.57 -3.11
C LEU A 182 -0.03 -11.24 -4.54
N CYS A 183 0.81 -10.59 -5.32
CA CYS A 183 0.56 -10.35 -6.76
C CYS A 183 0.36 -11.66 -7.53
N GLY A 184 1.04 -12.74 -7.14
CA GLY A 184 0.83 -14.06 -7.71
C GLY A 184 -0.49 -14.73 -7.32
N LEU A 185 -1.17 -14.26 -6.26
CA LEU A 185 -2.44 -14.81 -5.76
C LEU A 185 -3.66 -14.08 -6.30
N TYR A 186 -3.55 -12.77 -6.55
CA TYR A 186 -4.65 -11.88 -6.91
C TYR A 186 -4.45 -11.25 -8.30
N PRO A 187 -5.53 -10.95 -9.04
CA PRO A 187 -5.43 -10.25 -10.31
C PRO A 187 -4.94 -8.80 -10.12
N PRO A 188 -4.20 -8.24 -11.09
CA PRO A 188 -3.62 -6.89 -10.99
C PRO A 188 -4.62 -5.78 -10.62
N ALA A 189 -5.84 -5.85 -11.14
CA ALA A 189 -6.90 -4.88 -10.85
C ALA A 189 -7.35 -4.86 -9.36
N GLU A 190 -7.06 -5.90 -8.60
CA GLU A 190 -7.45 -6.02 -7.19
C GLU A 190 -6.31 -5.68 -6.20
N TRP A 191 -5.06 -5.52 -6.67
CA TRP A 191 -3.90 -5.38 -5.80
C TRP A 191 -4.01 -4.25 -4.78
N GLY A 192 -4.41 -3.06 -5.21
CA GLY A 192 -4.60 -1.92 -4.33
C GLY A 192 -5.67 -2.17 -3.27
N ALA A 193 -6.85 -2.61 -3.71
CA ALA A 193 -7.97 -2.84 -2.81
C ALA A 193 -7.71 -3.96 -1.80
N ILE A 194 -7.13 -5.10 -2.20
CA ILE A 194 -6.81 -6.19 -1.27
C ILE A 194 -5.76 -5.77 -0.24
N SER A 195 -4.74 -5.02 -0.64
CA SER A 195 -3.74 -4.50 0.28
C SER A 195 -4.38 -3.58 1.33
N LEU A 196 -5.20 -2.61 0.91
CA LEU A 196 -5.86 -1.69 1.82
C LEU A 196 -6.87 -2.39 2.74
N ARG A 197 -7.58 -3.42 2.26
CA ARG A 197 -8.45 -4.27 3.09
C ARG A 197 -7.66 -5.03 4.16
N LEU A 198 -6.49 -5.58 3.80
CA LEU A 198 -5.60 -6.20 4.78
C LEU A 198 -5.10 -5.19 5.82
N ILE A 199 -4.79 -3.96 5.43
CA ILE A 199 -4.41 -2.88 6.35
C ILE A 199 -5.57 -2.56 7.31
N LEU A 200 -6.77 -2.33 6.79
CA LEU A 200 -7.96 -2.02 7.59
C LEU A 200 -8.31 -3.16 8.55
N HIS A 201 -8.31 -4.41 8.06
CA HIS A 201 -8.54 -5.58 8.90
C HIS A 201 -7.47 -5.73 9.98
N GLY A 202 -6.22 -5.42 9.65
CA GLY A 202 -5.09 -5.42 10.58
C GLY A 202 -5.18 -4.33 11.65
N ARG A 203 -5.78 -3.18 11.33
CA ARG A 203 -6.01 -2.08 12.27
C ARG A 203 -7.23 -2.32 13.19
N ARG A 204 -8.26 -2.99 12.70
CA ARG A 204 -9.56 -3.11 13.39
C ARG A 204 -9.77 -4.46 14.10
N VAL A 205 -9.39 -5.55 13.48
CA VAL A 205 -9.70 -6.91 13.92
C VAL A 205 -8.44 -7.73 14.21
N CYS A 206 -7.56 -7.90 13.23
CA CYS A 206 -6.35 -8.72 13.37
C CYS A 206 -5.21 -7.91 13.99
N LEU A 207 -5.40 -7.41 15.24
CA LEU A 207 -4.42 -6.59 15.95
C LEU A 207 -3.09 -7.33 16.16
N ALA A 208 -1.99 -6.57 16.34
CA ALA A 208 -0.67 -7.16 16.57
C ALA A 208 -0.62 -7.99 17.85
N ARG A 209 -1.17 -7.43 18.92
CA ARG A 209 -1.38 -8.12 20.21
C ARG A 209 -2.87 -8.36 20.39
N ARG A 210 -3.27 -9.56 20.86
CA ARG A 210 -4.66 -9.95 21.14
C ARG A 210 -5.61 -9.70 19.96
N PRO A 211 -5.42 -10.39 18.81
CA PRO A 211 -6.33 -10.28 17.68
C PRO A 211 -7.73 -10.77 18.07
N ARG A 212 -8.76 -10.10 17.56
CA ARG A 212 -10.19 -10.38 17.84
C ARG A 212 -10.69 -11.49 16.91
N CYS A 213 -10.16 -12.71 17.10
CA CYS A 213 -10.47 -13.84 16.21
C CYS A 213 -11.94 -14.26 16.22
N GLU A 214 -12.66 -13.98 17.29
CA GLU A 214 -14.09 -14.21 17.46
C GLU A 214 -14.96 -13.29 16.58
N LEU A 215 -14.45 -12.10 16.22
CA LEU A 215 -15.10 -11.12 15.35
C LEU A 215 -14.56 -11.13 13.93
N CYS A 216 -13.69 -12.10 13.59
CA CYS A 216 -12.96 -12.08 12.32
C CYS A 216 -13.74 -12.83 11.23
N GLU A 217 -14.14 -12.14 10.18
CA GLU A 217 -14.92 -12.64 9.05
C GLU A 217 -14.22 -13.74 8.25
N ILE A 218 -12.87 -13.83 8.40
CA ILE A 218 -12.03 -14.83 7.74
C ILE A 218 -11.41 -15.83 8.71
N ALA A 219 -11.96 -15.98 9.92
CA ALA A 219 -11.39 -16.81 10.98
C ALA A 219 -11.28 -18.30 10.60
N ASP A 220 -12.27 -18.85 9.89
CA ASP A 220 -12.28 -20.24 9.42
C ASP A 220 -11.27 -20.51 8.28
N LEU A 221 -10.82 -19.46 7.59
CA LEU A 221 -9.79 -19.52 6.56
C LEU A 221 -8.37 -19.29 7.11
N CYS A 222 -8.25 -18.91 8.40
CA CYS A 222 -6.98 -18.52 9.01
C CYS A 222 -6.28 -19.69 9.71
N PRO A 223 -5.11 -20.13 9.24
CA PRO A 223 -4.36 -21.24 9.87
C PRO A 223 -3.75 -20.84 11.23
N SER A 224 -3.73 -19.56 11.55
CA SER A 224 -3.19 -19.02 12.81
C SER A 224 -4.28 -18.68 13.84
N ARG A 225 -5.56 -18.99 13.57
CA ARG A 225 -6.65 -18.74 14.51
C ARG A 225 -6.37 -19.33 15.89
N GLY A 226 -6.49 -18.51 16.93
CA GLY A 226 -6.31 -18.95 18.33
C GLY A 226 -4.89 -19.30 18.75
N LYS A 227 -3.86 -18.92 17.96
CA LYS A 227 -2.44 -19.22 18.25
C LYS A 227 -1.66 -18.00 18.76
N PHE A 228 -2.30 -17.05 19.45
CA PHE A 228 -1.70 -15.77 19.89
C PHE A 228 -1.92 -15.54 21.37
#